data_6a0ce49c22db91c562cae030e2169902
#
_entry.id   6a0ce49c22db91c562cae030e2169902
#
_cell.length_a   1.000
_cell.length_b   1.000
_cell.length_c   1.000
_cell.angle_alpha   90.00
_cell.angle_beta   90.00
_cell.angle_gamma   90.00
#
_symmetry.space_group_name_H-M   'P 1'
#
loop_
_entity.id
_entity.type
_entity.pdbx_description
1 polymer ?
#
loop_
_entity_poly.entity_id
_entity_poly.type
_entity_poly.pdbx_seq_one_letter_code
_entity_poly.pdbx_strand_id
1 'polypeptide(L)'
;NVGGKNAVRMAELRQMLEGLGLRDVRTYIQSGNAVFAADADAAALREAIEAGFAARFGFASGVAVRSADELRALVEGLPFAPAEIEAAEAANPDVEHLYAYFLDGPAAPGAAEALSAGAAGPDRLVARGRELFLLCFGSVRDSKLAARLPRAFPSATARNWRTVVKLLELAGESAAP
;
A
#
# COMPACT_ATOMS: atom_id res chain seq x y z
N ASN A 1 6.97 -6.92 -5.37
CA ASN A 1 7.10 -8.18 -6.12
C ASN A 1 6.64 -8.01 -7.57
N VAL A 2 7.37 -7.26 -8.33
CA VAL A 2 7.01 -6.83 -9.68
C VAL A 2 7.91 -7.47 -10.76
N GLY A 3 8.05 -8.77 -10.74
CA GLY A 3 8.81 -9.49 -11.76
C GLY A 3 10.33 -9.28 -11.68
N GLY A 4 11.09 -9.86 -12.61
CA GLY A 4 12.55 -9.79 -12.65
C GLY A 4 13.23 -10.74 -11.65
N LYS A 5 14.46 -10.42 -11.25
CA LYS A 5 15.34 -11.29 -10.45
C LYS A 5 14.80 -11.57 -9.04
N ASN A 6 13.89 -10.73 -8.53
CA ASN A 6 13.35 -10.79 -7.17
C ASN A 6 11.88 -11.23 -7.15
N ALA A 7 11.45 -12.07 -8.10
CA ALA A 7 10.10 -12.60 -8.14
C ALA A 7 9.88 -13.59 -6.97
N VAL A 8 8.84 -13.36 -6.18
CA VAL A 8 8.41 -14.22 -5.08
C VAL A 8 7.09 -14.90 -5.44
N ARG A 9 7.03 -16.21 -5.35
CA ARG A 9 5.78 -16.96 -5.56
C ARG A 9 4.86 -16.73 -4.36
N MET A 10 3.59 -16.43 -4.59
CA MET A 10 2.64 -16.16 -3.51
C MET A 10 2.42 -17.38 -2.60
N ALA A 11 2.52 -18.58 -3.13
CA ALA A 11 2.48 -19.81 -2.33
C ALA A 11 3.65 -19.89 -1.34
N GLU A 12 4.86 -19.50 -1.75
CA GLU A 12 6.04 -19.49 -0.87
C GLU A 12 5.97 -18.37 0.17
N LEU A 13 5.42 -17.21 -0.21
CA LEU A 13 5.14 -16.12 0.74
C LEU A 13 4.14 -16.58 1.80
N ARG A 14 3.04 -17.22 1.39
CA ARG A 14 2.05 -17.77 2.30
C ARG A 14 2.67 -18.79 3.27
N GLN A 15 3.43 -19.77 2.76
CA GLN A 15 4.11 -20.76 3.60
C GLN A 15 5.07 -20.10 4.61
N MET A 16 5.81 -19.06 4.20
CA MET A 16 6.70 -18.33 5.08
C MET A 16 5.92 -17.64 6.21
N LEU A 17 4.80 -16.98 5.89
CA LEU A 17 3.95 -16.31 6.87
C LEU A 17 3.31 -17.32 7.85
N GLU A 18 2.81 -18.46 7.35
CA GLU A 18 2.29 -19.57 8.17
C GLU A 18 3.39 -20.14 9.09
N GLY A 19 4.63 -20.23 8.59
CA GLY A 19 5.81 -20.66 9.37
C GLY A 19 6.21 -19.70 10.50
N LEU A 20 5.82 -18.44 10.42
CA LEU A 20 5.95 -17.44 11.50
C LEU A 20 4.81 -17.53 12.54
N GLY A 21 3.90 -18.48 12.42
CA GLY A 21 2.77 -18.67 13.33
C GLY A 21 1.56 -17.79 13.01
N LEU A 22 1.52 -17.14 11.84
CA LEU A 22 0.37 -16.36 11.41
C LEU A 22 -0.75 -17.29 10.94
N ARG A 23 -1.99 -16.96 11.32
CA ARG A 23 -3.17 -17.80 11.07
C ARG A 23 -3.99 -17.22 9.90
N ASP A 24 -4.77 -18.06 9.25
CA ASP A 24 -5.71 -17.70 8.17
C ASP A 24 -5.07 -16.89 7.04
N VAL A 25 -3.83 -17.25 6.70
CA VAL A 25 -3.05 -16.51 5.71
C VAL A 25 -3.65 -16.63 4.33
N ARG A 26 -4.03 -15.50 3.74
CA ARG A 26 -4.50 -15.38 2.35
C ARG A 26 -3.63 -14.39 1.62
N THR A 27 -3.18 -14.73 0.43
CA THR A 27 -2.45 -13.82 -0.46
C THR A 27 -3.38 -13.28 -1.54
N TYR A 28 -3.15 -12.05 -1.97
CA TYR A 28 -3.93 -11.41 -3.02
C TYR A 28 -3.03 -10.83 -4.09
N ILE A 29 -3.24 -11.24 -5.33
CA ILE A 29 -2.46 -10.92 -6.54
C ILE A 29 -0.94 -11.10 -6.35
N GLN A 30 -0.17 -10.95 -7.43
CA GLN A 30 1.28 -11.23 -7.44
C GLN A 30 2.14 -10.11 -6.82
N SER A 31 1.53 -9.03 -6.31
CA SER A 31 2.26 -7.86 -5.78
C SER A 31 2.61 -7.93 -4.28
N GLY A 32 2.52 -9.12 -3.66
CA GLY A 32 2.97 -9.32 -2.28
C GLY A 32 1.98 -8.81 -1.22
N ASN A 33 0.68 -8.93 -1.47
CA ASN A 33 -0.34 -8.64 -0.47
C ASN A 33 -0.73 -9.91 0.29
N ALA A 34 -0.86 -9.79 1.60
CA ALA A 34 -1.36 -10.87 2.45
C ALA A 34 -2.28 -10.34 3.54
N VAL A 35 -3.31 -11.10 3.86
CA VAL A 35 -4.20 -10.92 5.01
C VAL A 35 -4.04 -12.12 5.93
N PHE A 36 -3.97 -11.90 7.23
CA PHE A 36 -3.78 -12.95 8.22
C PHE A 36 -4.32 -12.52 9.59
N ALA A 37 -4.50 -13.49 10.49
CA ALA A 37 -4.80 -13.25 11.89
C ALA A 37 -3.53 -13.42 12.73
N ALA A 38 -3.30 -12.49 13.68
CA ALA A 38 -2.19 -12.50 14.61
C ALA A 38 -2.56 -11.82 15.93
N ASP A 39 -1.88 -12.19 17.01
CA ASP A 39 -2.09 -11.61 18.34
C ASP A 39 -0.97 -10.62 18.73
N ALA A 40 0.07 -10.47 17.91
CA ALA A 40 1.18 -9.55 18.11
C ALA A 40 0.87 -8.15 17.54
N ASP A 41 1.57 -7.14 18.08
CA ASP A 41 1.47 -5.78 17.56
C ASP A 41 2.09 -5.62 16.18
N ALA A 42 1.69 -4.54 15.47
CA ALA A 42 2.09 -4.31 14.08
C ALA A 42 3.61 -4.11 13.91
N ALA A 43 4.33 -3.59 14.91
CA ALA A 43 5.78 -3.38 14.83
C ALA A 43 6.52 -4.71 14.93
N ALA A 44 6.16 -5.54 15.92
CA ALA A 44 6.72 -6.89 16.07
C ALA A 44 6.41 -7.77 14.86
N LEU A 45 5.19 -7.70 14.32
CA LEU A 45 4.80 -8.40 13.09
C LEU A 45 5.65 -7.96 11.89
N ARG A 46 5.84 -6.66 11.72
CA ARG A 46 6.68 -6.13 10.63
C ARG A 46 8.09 -6.68 10.71
N GLU A 47 8.75 -6.57 11.88
CA GLU A 47 10.12 -7.04 12.08
C GLU A 47 10.24 -8.55 11.82
N ALA A 48 9.33 -9.35 12.34
CA ALA A 48 9.32 -10.79 12.12
C ALA A 48 9.13 -11.16 10.64
N ILE A 49 8.23 -10.47 9.92
CA ILE A 49 7.97 -10.72 8.51
C ILE A 49 9.16 -10.28 7.66
N GLU A 50 9.77 -9.12 7.92
CA GLU A 50 10.97 -8.65 7.21
C GLU A 50 12.15 -9.61 7.39
N ALA A 51 12.40 -10.06 8.62
CA ALA A 51 13.45 -11.04 8.91
C ALA A 51 13.17 -12.40 8.24
N GLY A 52 11.97 -12.92 8.36
CA GLY A 52 11.54 -14.17 7.73
C GLY A 52 11.63 -14.10 6.20
N PHE A 53 11.25 -12.96 5.62
CA PHE A 53 11.34 -12.72 4.19
C PHE A 53 12.79 -12.72 3.71
N ALA A 54 13.67 -11.98 4.38
CA ALA A 54 15.09 -11.93 4.02
C ALA A 54 15.76 -13.32 4.16
N ALA A 55 15.44 -14.07 5.21
CA ALA A 55 15.95 -15.43 5.42
C ALA A 55 15.46 -16.42 4.34
N ARG A 56 14.18 -16.30 3.92
CA ARG A 56 13.56 -17.24 2.96
C ARG A 56 13.94 -16.95 1.52
N PHE A 57 14.04 -15.67 1.14
CA PHE A 57 14.19 -15.25 -0.27
C PHE A 57 15.57 -14.67 -0.62
N GLY A 58 16.42 -14.42 0.39
CA GLY A 58 17.80 -13.96 0.17
C GLY A 58 17.94 -12.48 -0.17
N PHE A 59 16.87 -11.68 -0.04
CA PHE A 59 16.90 -10.22 -0.20
C PHE A 59 15.90 -9.54 0.71
N ALA A 60 16.15 -8.28 1.05
CA ALA A 60 15.28 -7.50 1.93
C ALA A 60 14.05 -6.96 1.16
N SER A 61 12.92 -6.88 1.85
CA SER A 61 11.72 -6.20 1.37
C SER A 61 11.11 -5.40 2.53
N GLY A 62 10.72 -4.16 2.27
CA GLY A 62 9.94 -3.38 3.23
C GLY A 62 8.54 -3.96 3.38
N VAL A 63 8.04 -3.96 4.61
CA VAL A 63 6.72 -4.50 4.98
C VAL A 63 5.89 -3.42 5.64
N ALA A 64 4.71 -3.14 5.10
CA ALA A 64 3.70 -2.28 5.71
C ALA A 64 2.59 -3.13 6.34
N VAL A 65 2.45 -3.09 7.65
CA VAL A 65 1.39 -3.78 8.39
C VAL A 65 0.31 -2.79 8.79
N ARG A 66 -0.94 -3.16 8.58
CA ARG A 66 -2.14 -2.41 9.00
C ARG A 66 -3.18 -3.38 9.56
N SER A 67 -3.84 -2.99 10.64
CA SER A 67 -5.00 -3.72 11.12
C SER A 67 -6.21 -3.50 10.20
N ALA A 68 -7.23 -4.36 10.31
CA ALA A 68 -8.48 -4.19 9.57
C ALA A 68 -9.15 -2.84 9.88
N ASP A 69 -9.07 -2.39 11.14
CA ASP A 69 -9.66 -1.10 11.56
C ASP A 69 -8.88 0.10 11.00
N GLU A 70 -7.54 0.04 10.97
CA GLU A 70 -6.72 1.05 10.31
C GLU A 70 -7.03 1.11 8.81
N LEU A 71 -7.19 -0.03 8.15
CA LEU A 71 -7.52 -0.08 6.73
C LEU A 71 -8.95 0.42 6.45
N ARG A 72 -9.90 0.14 7.35
CA ARG A 72 -11.26 0.69 7.28
C ARG A 72 -11.25 2.20 7.44
N ALA A 73 -10.56 2.72 8.45
CA ALA A 73 -10.44 4.16 8.68
C ALA A 73 -9.77 4.88 7.49
N LEU A 74 -8.79 4.22 6.83
CA LEU A 74 -8.17 4.74 5.62
C LEU A 74 -9.17 4.84 4.47
N VAL A 75 -9.99 3.81 4.26
CA VAL A 75 -10.99 3.79 3.17
C VAL A 75 -12.09 4.81 3.42
N GLU A 76 -12.63 4.89 4.63
CA GLU A 76 -13.65 5.86 5.03
C GLU A 76 -13.13 7.30 5.04
N GLY A 77 -11.84 7.46 5.34
CA GLY A 77 -11.17 8.75 5.42
C GLY A 77 -10.53 9.23 4.12
N LEU A 78 -10.93 8.71 2.96
CA LEU A 78 -10.37 9.15 1.65
C LEU A 78 -10.43 10.67 1.50
N PRO A 79 -9.28 11.36 1.25
CA PRO A 79 -9.22 12.83 1.31
C PRO A 79 -9.68 13.55 0.04
N PHE A 80 -10.15 12.83 -0.97
CA PHE A 80 -10.61 13.41 -2.23
C PHE A 80 -12.14 13.35 -2.31
N ALA A 81 -12.76 14.44 -2.79
CA ALA A 81 -14.19 14.46 -3.02
C ALA A 81 -14.56 13.55 -4.21
N PRO A 82 -15.76 12.92 -4.21
CA PRO A 82 -16.21 12.11 -5.34
C PRO A 82 -16.07 12.79 -6.69
N ALA A 83 -16.43 14.08 -6.79
CA ALA A 83 -16.31 14.85 -8.01
C ALA A 83 -14.87 15.02 -8.52
N GLU A 84 -13.87 15.01 -7.64
CA GLU A 84 -12.45 15.05 -8.04
C GLU A 84 -12.02 13.71 -8.65
N ILE A 85 -12.49 12.61 -8.09
CA ILE A 85 -12.21 11.26 -8.58
C ILE A 85 -12.89 11.05 -9.94
N GLU A 86 -14.18 11.42 -10.05
CA GLU A 86 -14.93 11.37 -11.30
C GLU A 86 -14.28 12.20 -12.41
N ALA A 87 -13.75 13.39 -12.07
CA ALA A 87 -13.03 14.22 -13.03
C ALA A 87 -11.72 13.57 -13.51
N ALA A 88 -11.00 12.88 -12.63
CA ALA A 88 -9.81 12.14 -13.03
C ALA A 88 -10.15 10.94 -13.92
N GLU A 89 -11.18 10.17 -13.57
CA GLU A 89 -11.69 9.04 -14.36
C GLU A 89 -12.18 9.47 -15.75
N ALA A 90 -12.88 10.59 -15.83
CA ALA A 90 -13.34 11.16 -17.09
C ALA A 90 -12.19 11.64 -18.00
N ALA A 91 -11.08 12.10 -17.40
CA ALA A 91 -9.91 12.54 -18.15
C ALA A 91 -9.16 11.38 -18.84
N ASN A 92 -9.15 10.18 -18.22
CA ASN A 92 -8.52 8.99 -18.80
C ASN A 92 -9.14 7.70 -18.24
N PRO A 93 -10.25 7.19 -18.78
CA PRO A 93 -11.02 6.08 -18.20
C PRO A 93 -10.30 4.73 -18.19
N ASP A 94 -9.20 4.59 -18.92
CA ASP A 94 -8.50 3.31 -19.12
C ASP A 94 -7.38 3.04 -18.10
N VAL A 95 -7.22 3.91 -17.07
CA VAL A 95 -6.15 3.77 -16.08
C VAL A 95 -6.68 3.83 -14.64
N GLU A 96 -5.88 3.34 -13.71
CA GLU A 96 -6.12 3.54 -12.28
C GLU A 96 -5.69 4.95 -11.87
N HIS A 97 -6.54 5.64 -11.11
CA HIS A 97 -6.32 7.04 -10.72
C HIS A 97 -5.90 7.20 -9.27
N LEU A 98 -6.36 6.33 -8.40
CA LEU A 98 -6.23 6.49 -6.97
C LEU A 98 -5.28 5.45 -6.37
N TYR A 99 -4.31 5.95 -5.58
CA TYR A 99 -3.28 5.14 -4.94
C TYR A 99 -3.12 5.52 -3.48
N ALA A 100 -2.89 4.52 -2.63
CA ALA A 100 -2.42 4.71 -1.26
C ALA A 100 -0.96 4.25 -1.15
N TYR A 101 -0.14 5.05 -0.48
CA TYR A 101 1.23 4.74 -0.11
C TYR A 101 1.29 4.55 1.40
N PHE A 102 1.70 3.39 1.84
CA PHE A 102 1.82 3.01 3.24
C PHE A 102 3.25 3.27 3.71
N LEU A 103 3.39 4.08 4.74
CA LEU A 103 4.66 4.48 5.34
C LEU A 103 4.93 3.71 6.61
N ASP A 104 6.21 3.65 7.03
CA ASP A 104 6.63 3.04 8.31
C ASP A 104 6.21 3.90 9.49
N GLY A 105 6.23 5.23 9.34
CA GLY A 105 5.85 6.22 10.33
C GLY A 105 5.05 7.37 9.71
N PRO A 106 4.55 8.31 10.53
CA PRO A 106 3.83 9.48 10.03
C PRO A 106 4.70 10.30 9.06
N ALA A 107 4.07 10.79 7.98
CA ALA A 107 4.73 11.77 7.11
C ALA A 107 5.03 13.07 7.90
N ALA A 108 6.17 13.68 7.61
CA ALA A 108 6.50 14.96 8.21
C ALA A 108 5.44 16.02 7.81
N PRO A 109 5.07 16.93 8.71
CA PRO A 109 4.16 18.02 8.37
C PRO A 109 4.65 18.81 7.14
N GLY A 110 3.76 19.05 6.19
CA GLY A 110 4.08 19.77 4.96
C GLY A 110 4.81 18.95 3.88
N ALA A 111 5.08 17.66 4.10
CA ALA A 111 5.81 16.84 3.13
C ALA A 111 5.05 16.66 1.80
N ALA A 112 3.74 16.46 1.86
CA ALA A 112 2.91 16.32 0.66
C ALA A 112 2.84 17.64 -0.13
N GLU A 113 2.69 18.76 0.56
CA GLU A 113 2.68 20.12 0.00
C GLU A 113 4.02 20.47 -0.66
N ALA A 114 5.14 20.16 0.01
CA ALA A 114 6.49 20.39 -0.52
C ALA A 114 6.75 19.58 -1.80
N LEU A 115 6.29 18.33 -1.86
CA LEU A 115 6.39 17.51 -3.06
C LEU A 115 5.50 18.03 -4.19
N SER A 116 4.30 18.50 -3.85
CA SER A 116 3.33 19.05 -4.81
C SER A 116 3.80 20.38 -5.40
N ALA A 117 4.39 21.27 -4.60
CA ALA A 117 4.86 22.57 -5.04
C ALA A 117 5.90 22.51 -6.18
N GLY A 118 6.66 21.44 -6.27
CA GLY A 118 7.63 21.22 -7.35
C GLY A 118 7.12 20.38 -8.52
N ALA A 119 5.85 19.94 -8.51
CA ALA A 119 5.28 19.10 -9.56
C ALA A 119 4.23 19.89 -10.36
N ALA A 120 4.51 20.15 -11.63
CA ALA A 120 3.51 20.71 -12.53
C ALA A 120 2.53 19.61 -12.97
N GLY A 121 1.23 19.90 -12.88
CA GLY A 121 0.16 18.99 -13.33
C GLY A 121 -1.06 19.03 -12.42
N PRO A 122 -2.13 18.35 -12.79
CA PRO A 122 -3.38 18.29 -12.04
C PRO A 122 -3.36 17.28 -10.89
N ASP A 123 -2.36 16.41 -10.81
CA ASP A 123 -2.27 15.35 -9.81
C ASP A 123 -2.25 15.91 -8.38
N ARG A 124 -2.87 15.21 -7.46
CA ARG A 124 -3.03 15.64 -6.08
C ARG A 124 -2.39 14.62 -5.11
N LEU A 125 -1.66 15.13 -4.12
CA LEU A 125 -1.07 14.33 -3.05
C LEU A 125 -1.52 14.87 -1.70
N VAL A 126 -2.01 13.99 -0.83
CA VAL A 126 -2.43 14.32 0.54
C VAL A 126 -1.79 13.33 1.50
N ALA A 127 -1.21 13.83 2.60
CA ALA A 127 -0.69 13.02 3.70
C ALA A 127 -1.69 12.98 4.86
N ARG A 128 -1.94 11.79 5.41
CA ARG A 128 -2.71 11.58 6.65
C ARG A 128 -2.06 10.47 7.46
N GLY A 129 -1.50 10.83 8.61
CA GLY A 129 -0.83 9.88 9.48
C GLY A 129 0.31 9.15 8.75
N ARG A 130 0.20 7.84 8.64
CA ARG A 130 1.18 6.96 7.98
C ARG A 130 0.84 6.65 6.53
N GLU A 131 -0.08 7.37 5.92
CA GLU A 131 -0.52 7.18 4.54
C GLU A 131 -0.36 8.43 3.70
N LEU A 132 0.01 8.22 2.43
CA LEU A 132 -0.12 9.24 1.40
C LEU A 132 -1.17 8.78 0.39
N PHE A 133 -2.04 9.68 0.01
CA PHE A 133 -3.06 9.46 -1.00
C PHE A 133 -2.69 10.24 -2.24
N LEU A 134 -2.58 9.54 -3.36
CA LEU A 134 -2.27 10.13 -4.65
C LEU A 134 -3.45 9.96 -5.59
N LEU A 135 -3.96 11.07 -6.12
CA LEU A 135 -4.93 11.10 -7.21
C LEU A 135 -4.22 11.57 -8.48
N CYS A 136 -4.18 10.71 -9.50
CA CYS A 136 -3.61 10.98 -10.81
C CYS A 136 -4.73 11.28 -11.83
N PHE A 137 -4.53 12.28 -12.67
CA PHE A 137 -5.43 12.57 -13.80
C PHE A 137 -5.04 11.84 -15.09
N GLY A 138 -3.89 11.19 -15.09
CA GLY A 138 -3.40 10.31 -16.13
C GLY A 138 -2.83 9.03 -15.55
N SER A 139 -2.00 8.32 -16.32
CA SER A 139 -1.30 7.14 -15.81
C SER A 139 -0.35 7.51 -14.69
N VAL A 140 -0.33 6.71 -13.61
CA VAL A 140 0.65 6.88 -12.52
C VAL A 140 2.11 6.84 -13.01
N ARG A 141 2.37 6.18 -14.14
CA ARG A 141 3.71 6.10 -14.74
C ARG A 141 4.16 7.44 -15.30
N ASP A 142 3.23 8.29 -15.72
CA ASP A 142 3.49 9.62 -16.28
C ASP A 142 3.39 10.73 -15.21
N SER A 143 2.95 10.38 -14.01
CA SER A 143 2.78 11.30 -12.89
C SER A 143 4.12 11.81 -12.36
N LYS A 144 4.32 13.12 -12.42
CA LYS A 144 5.50 13.78 -11.86
C LYS A 144 5.54 13.70 -10.34
N LEU A 145 4.37 13.63 -9.68
CA LEU A 145 4.26 13.41 -8.24
C LEU A 145 4.67 11.97 -7.89
N ALA A 146 4.10 10.98 -8.56
CA ALA A 146 4.45 9.57 -8.33
C ALA A 146 5.95 9.31 -8.51
N ALA A 147 6.58 9.92 -9.51
CA ALA A 147 8.01 9.78 -9.78
C ALA A 147 8.92 10.30 -8.64
N ARG A 148 8.43 11.21 -7.80
CA ARG A 148 9.18 11.77 -6.65
C ARG A 148 9.05 10.95 -5.37
N LEU A 149 7.97 10.21 -5.23
CA LEU A 149 7.64 9.48 -3.99
C LEU A 149 8.71 8.45 -3.59
N PRO A 150 9.29 7.64 -4.48
CA PRO A 150 10.33 6.67 -4.09
C PRO A 150 11.59 7.31 -3.50
N ARG A 151 11.92 8.56 -3.90
CA ARG A 151 13.06 9.29 -3.33
C ARG A 151 12.73 9.92 -1.98
N ALA A 152 11.53 10.44 -1.83
CA ALA A 152 11.07 11.09 -0.60
C ALA A 152 10.72 10.06 0.49
N PHE A 153 10.18 8.92 0.09
CA PHE A 153 9.71 7.85 0.97
C PHE A 153 10.18 6.48 0.44
N PRO A 154 11.47 6.15 0.60
CA PRO A 154 12.07 4.96 -0.01
C PRO A 154 11.52 3.63 0.52
N SER A 155 10.97 3.61 1.75
CA SER A 155 10.34 2.44 2.34
C SER A 155 8.84 2.31 2.06
N ALA A 156 8.23 3.31 1.41
CA ALA A 156 6.80 3.31 1.15
C ALA A 156 6.36 2.18 0.22
N THR A 157 5.25 1.55 0.57
CA THR A 157 4.60 0.53 -0.25
C THR A 157 3.35 1.09 -0.91
N ALA A 158 3.30 1.12 -2.24
CA ALA A 158 2.16 1.66 -2.99
C ALA A 158 1.16 0.56 -3.39
N ARG A 159 -0.13 0.88 -3.30
CA ARG A 159 -1.23 0.07 -3.83
C ARG A 159 -2.25 0.95 -4.53
N ASN A 160 -2.80 0.46 -5.64
CA ASN A 160 -3.98 1.11 -6.22
C ASN A 160 -5.19 0.91 -5.30
N TRP A 161 -6.16 1.78 -5.43
CA TRP A 161 -7.32 1.81 -4.53
C TRP A 161 -8.16 0.54 -4.56
N ARG A 162 -8.33 -0.07 -5.71
CA ARG A 162 -9.02 -1.35 -5.89
C ARG A 162 -8.38 -2.46 -5.05
N THR A 163 -7.05 -2.49 -5.00
CA THR A 163 -6.31 -3.42 -4.14
C THR A 163 -6.56 -3.14 -2.66
N VAL A 164 -6.56 -1.87 -2.25
CA VAL A 164 -6.82 -1.47 -0.85
C VAL A 164 -8.20 -1.92 -0.39
N VAL A 165 -9.23 -1.62 -1.18
CA VAL A 165 -10.62 -2.03 -0.88
C VAL A 165 -10.73 -3.56 -0.81
N LYS A 166 -10.10 -4.28 -1.75
CA LYS A 166 -10.14 -5.75 -1.74
C LYS A 166 -9.44 -6.36 -0.51
N LEU A 167 -8.35 -5.76 -0.05
CA LEU A 167 -7.68 -6.20 1.18
C LEU A 167 -8.57 -5.97 2.42
N LEU A 168 -9.32 -4.88 2.47
CA LEU A 168 -10.29 -4.63 3.54
C LEU A 168 -11.42 -5.66 3.54
N GLU A 169 -11.98 -6.00 2.38
CA GLU A 169 -12.99 -7.07 2.24
C GLU A 169 -12.45 -8.40 2.77
N LEU A 170 -11.26 -8.80 2.33
CA LEU A 170 -10.63 -10.05 2.75
C LEU A 170 -10.34 -10.07 4.27
N ALA A 171 -9.94 -8.93 4.85
CA ALA A 171 -9.74 -8.81 6.28
C ALA A 171 -11.05 -8.94 7.07
N GLY A 172 -12.16 -8.40 6.55
CA GLY A 172 -13.49 -8.55 7.14
C GLY A 172 -14.01 -9.99 7.12
N GLU A 173 -13.73 -10.74 6.05
CA GLU A 173 -14.08 -12.17 5.94
C GLU A 173 -13.28 -13.07 6.92
N SER A 174 -12.07 -12.65 7.31
CA SER A 174 -11.23 -13.39 8.28
C SER A 174 -11.68 -13.17 9.72
N ALA A 175 -12.42 -12.12 10.01
CA ALA A 175 -12.94 -11.79 11.34
C ALA A 175 -14.34 -12.36 11.63
N ALA A 176 -14.97 -13.05 10.67
CA ALA A 176 -16.24 -13.74 10.88
C ALA A 176 -16.00 -15.03 11.67
N PRO A 177 -16.74 -15.26 12.79
CA PRO A 177 -16.60 -16.45 13.63
C PRO A 177 -17.00 -17.74 12.91
#